data_9a66de91aeb8acce865e4b16ad08f360
#
_entry.id   9a66de91aeb8acce865e4b16ad08f360
#
_cell.length_a   1.000
_cell.length_b   1.000
_cell.length_c   1.000
_cell.angle_alpha   90.00
_cell.angle_beta   90.00
_cell.angle_gamma   90.00
#
_symmetry.space_group_name_H-M   'P 1'
#
loop_
_entity.id
_entity.type
_entity.pdbx_description
1 polymer ?
#
loop_
_entity_poly.entity_id
_entity_poly.type
_entity_poly.pdbx_seq_one_letter_code
_entity_poly.pdbx_strand_id
1 'polypeptide(L)'
;AKSYALDATVISANSAEEIKSAIKQEVANSKTAIRLNLASDAGDNEFNAIREAFEKVKSGTIDLTLIGCKEIPADGLNNQSGGLEALKSITLPDVTKIGKYALLFCVDLEEICAPNVSAIDEGAFADCCHLRKVTLGELTDVKGDYEHGDGIFGLDSHSIENIDLELSEKQRIMTKQLIDGRYCWTPT
;
A
#
# COMPACT_ATOMS: atom_id res chain seq x y z
N ALA A 1 18.17 -8.89 -1.06
CA ALA A 1 18.09 -7.60 -0.36
C ALA A 1 18.37 -6.50 -1.37
N LYS A 2 17.31 -5.82 -1.85
CA LYS A 2 17.50 -4.59 -2.63
C LYS A 2 18.04 -3.54 -1.67
N SER A 3 19.17 -2.94 -1.98
CA SER A 3 19.61 -1.73 -1.31
C SER A 3 18.56 -0.66 -1.63
N TYR A 4 17.71 -0.35 -0.65
CA TYR A 4 16.87 0.83 -0.71
C TYR A 4 17.80 2.02 -0.92
N ALA A 5 17.48 2.87 -1.90
CA ALA A 5 18.33 4.01 -2.23
C ALA A 5 18.66 4.79 -0.95
N LEU A 6 19.91 4.67 -0.50
CA LEU A 6 20.40 5.27 0.75
C LEU A 6 20.44 6.79 0.71
N ASP A 7 20.15 7.39 -0.47
CA ASP A 7 20.29 8.83 -0.70
C ASP A 7 19.01 9.66 -0.58
N ALA A 8 17.84 9.07 -0.32
CA ALA A 8 16.63 9.84 -0.10
C ALA A 8 16.60 10.37 1.34
N THR A 9 16.63 11.69 1.51
CA THR A 9 16.46 12.34 2.81
C THR A 9 15.11 11.95 3.42
N VAL A 10 15.11 11.52 4.67
CA VAL A 10 13.87 11.27 5.40
C VAL A 10 13.29 12.61 5.84
N ILE A 11 12.06 12.86 5.47
CA ILE A 11 11.33 14.08 5.82
C ILE A 11 10.44 13.77 7.02
N SER A 12 10.67 14.43 8.15
CA SER A 12 9.77 14.38 9.30
C SER A 12 8.72 15.47 9.15
N ALA A 13 7.46 15.06 9.16
CA ALA A 13 6.32 15.97 9.07
C ALA A 13 5.28 15.59 10.12
N ASN A 14 4.87 16.55 10.92
CA ASN A 14 4.01 16.35 12.08
C ASN A 14 2.57 16.87 11.86
N SER A 15 2.30 17.44 10.69
CA SER A 15 0.98 17.93 10.33
C SER A 15 0.69 17.70 8.84
N ALA A 16 -0.59 17.70 8.49
CA ALA A 16 -1.05 17.57 7.11
C ALA A 16 -0.42 18.63 6.18
N GLU A 17 -0.32 19.88 6.63
CA GLU A 17 0.28 20.97 5.85
C GLU A 17 1.78 20.78 5.63
N GLU A 18 2.51 20.31 6.63
CA GLU A 18 3.94 19.99 6.50
C GLU A 18 4.16 18.84 5.52
N ILE A 19 3.35 17.78 5.61
CA ILE A 19 3.39 16.63 4.69
C ILE A 19 3.18 17.11 3.25
N LYS A 20 2.11 17.88 3.02
CA LYS A 20 1.76 18.38 1.70
C LYS A 20 2.86 19.27 1.11
N SER A 21 3.39 20.19 1.92
CA SER A 21 4.47 21.08 1.50
C SER A 21 5.76 20.34 1.18
N ALA A 22 6.13 19.39 2.03
CA ALA A 22 7.33 18.57 1.86
C ALA A 22 7.28 17.73 0.56
N ILE A 23 6.17 17.04 0.33
CA ILE A 23 5.99 16.24 -0.91
C ILE A 23 6.07 17.14 -2.14
N LYS A 24 5.36 18.27 -2.15
CA LYS A 24 5.36 19.21 -3.27
C LYS A 24 6.77 19.74 -3.57
N GLN A 25 7.57 20.00 -2.53
CA GLN A 25 8.95 20.45 -2.69
C GLN A 25 9.83 19.37 -3.32
N GLU A 26 9.73 18.10 -2.84
CA GLU A 26 10.50 16.99 -3.41
C GLU A 26 10.11 16.73 -4.87
N VAL A 27 8.82 16.76 -5.19
CA VAL A 27 8.33 16.62 -6.56
C VAL A 27 8.84 17.77 -7.45
N ALA A 28 8.82 19.02 -6.97
CA ALA A 28 9.36 20.17 -7.69
C ALA A 28 10.88 20.04 -7.95
N ASN A 29 11.59 19.35 -7.06
CA ASN A 29 13.00 19.00 -7.22
C ASN A 29 13.24 17.74 -8.09
N SER A 30 12.21 17.26 -8.77
CA SER A 30 12.25 16.06 -9.63
C SER A 30 12.63 14.77 -8.89
N LYS A 31 12.36 14.70 -7.59
CA LYS A 31 12.56 13.48 -6.81
C LYS A 31 11.41 12.51 -7.05
N THR A 32 11.76 11.25 -7.25
CA THR A 32 10.80 10.15 -7.41
C THR A 32 10.78 9.22 -6.18
N ALA A 33 11.87 9.15 -5.43
CA ALA A 33 11.93 8.43 -4.17
C ALA A 33 11.66 9.40 -3.01
N ILE A 34 10.52 9.25 -2.34
CA ILE A 34 10.06 10.12 -1.26
C ILE A 34 9.92 9.29 0.02
N ARG A 35 10.55 9.74 1.09
CA ARG A 35 10.53 9.07 2.40
C ARG A 35 9.99 10.02 3.46
N LEU A 36 8.83 9.67 4.01
CA LEU A 36 8.15 10.44 5.06
C LEU A 36 8.20 9.69 6.38
N ASN A 37 8.59 10.38 7.43
CA ASN A 37 8.42 9.92 8.80
C ASN A 37 7.16 10.56 9.37
N LEU A 38 6.15 9.73 9.63
CA LEU A 38 4.85 10.13 10.13
C LEU A 38 4.71 9.75 11.61
N ALA A 39 3.81 10.42 12.31
CA ALA A 39 3.40 10.01 13.65
C ALA A 39 2.81 8.59 13.63
N SER A 40 2.96 7.86 14.74
CA SER A 40 2.47 6.48 14.85
C SER A 40 0.95 6.36 14.71
N ASP A 41 0.22 7.44 15.00
CA ASP A 41 -1.22 7.60 14.93
C ASP A 41 -1.69 8.46 13.74
N ALA A 42 -0.81 8.66 12.74
CA ALA A 42 -1.18 9.34 11.51
C ALA A 42 -2.47 8.74 10.92
N GLY A 43 -3.43 9.58 10.64
CA GLY A 43 -4.77 9.19 10.22
C GLY A 43 -5.26 9.89 8.97
N ASP A 44 -6.55 10.06 8.84
CA ASP A 44 -7.20 10.54 7.61
C ASP A 44 -6.68 11.88 7.12
N ASN A 45 -6.36 12.82 8.02
CA ASN A 45 -5.86 14.14 7.64
C ASN A 45 -4.49 14.06 6.96
N GLU A 46 -3.57 13.29 7.52
CA GLU A 46 -2.21 13.09 7.00
C GLU A 46 -2.24 12.34 5.68
N PHE A 47 -3.05 11.29 5.58
CA PHE A 47 -3.22 10.55 4.34
C PHE A 47 -3.94 11.33 3.25
N ASN A 48 -4.91 12.19 3.60
CA ASN A 48 -5.51 13.13 2.67
C ASN A 48 -4.46 14.12 2.11
N ALA A 49 -3.60 14.65 2.97
CA ALA A 49 -2.51 15.53 2.55
C ALA A 49 -1.54 14.84 1.55
N ILE A 50 -1.23 13.56 1.77
CA ILE A 50 -0.44 12.75 0.84
C ILE A 50 -1.15 12.66 -0.51
N ARG A 51 -2.44 12.29 -0.53
CA ARG A 51 -3.23 12.19 -1.78
C ARG A 51 -3.24 13.51 -2.55
N GLU A 52 -3.57 14.60 -1.88
CA GLU A 52 -3.62 15.94 -2.51
C GLU A 52 -2.26 16.40 -3.04
N ALA A 53 -1.18 16.04 -2.35
CA ALA A 53 0.16 16.42 -2.79
C ALA A 53 0.57 15.71 -4.09
N PHE A 54 0.08 14.49 -4.31
CA PHE A 54 0.38 13.69 -5.52
C PHE A 54 -0.65 13.82 -6.64
N GLU A 55 -1.74 14.55 -6.46
CA GLU A 55 -2.88 14.61 -7.41
C GLU A 55 -2.48 14.93 -8.86
N LYS A 56 -1.44 15.74 -9.06
CA LYS A 56 -0.96 16.17 -10.38
C LYS A 56 0.39 15.54 -10.76
N VAL A 57 0.83 14.58 -9.99
CA VAL A 57 2.10 13.90 -10.29
C VAL A 57 1.86 12.82 -11.32
N LYS A 58 2.85 12.66 -12.21
CA LYS A 58 2.78 11.66 -13.28
C LYS A 58 2.57 10.25 -12.69
N SER A 59 1.65 9.53 -13.28
CA SER A 59 1.29 8.16 -12.97
C SER A 59 2.52 7.22 -12.97
N GLY A 60 2.58 6.32 -11.98
CA GLY A 60 3.60 5.27 -11.90
C GLY A 60 5.04 5.75 -11.74
N THR A 61 5.27 6.92 -11.13
CA THR A 61 6.63 7.49 -11.01
C THR A 61 7.19 7.53 -9.59
N ILE A 62 6.35 7.40 -8.56
CA ILE A 62 6.76 7.62 -7.17
C ILE A 62 7.03 6.31 -6.44
N ASP A 63 8.22 6.22 -5.87
CA ASP A 63 8.59 5.22 -4.88
C ASP A 63 8.42 5.84 -3.48
N LEU A 64 7.32 5.53 -2.79
CA LEU A 64 6.96 6.12 -1.50
C LEU A 64 7.36 5.20 -0.34
N THR A 65 8.03 5.76 0.66
CA THR A 65 8.28 5.07 1.93
C THR A 65 7.62 5.86 3.07
N LEU A 66 6.76 5.20 3.82
CA LEU A 66 6.12 5.75 5.02
C LEU A 66 6.68 5.07 6.26
N ILE A 67 7.41 5.84 7.07
CA ILE A 67 8.09 5.38 8.29
C ILE A 67 7.28 5.89 9.49
N GLY A 68 7.25 5.12 10.58
CA GLY A 68 6.67 5.52 11.87
C GLY A 68 5.19 5.20 12.02
N CYS A 69 4.35 5.44 11.02
CA CYS A 69 2.93 5.13 11.11
C CYS A 69 2.68 3.63 11.27
N LYS A 70 1.66 3.27 12.07
CA LYS A 70 1.32 1.88 12.40
C LYS A 70 0.18 1.31 11.57
N GLU A 71 -0.62 2.17 10.97
CA GLU A 71 -1.77 1.77 10.17
C GLU A 71 -1.88 2.64 8.91
N ILE A 72 -2.26 2.03 7.80
CA ILE A 72 -2.85 2.76 6.69
C ILE A 72 -4.36 2.74 6.92
N PRO A 73 -5.00 3.88 7.13
CA PRO A 73 -6.43 3.92 7.44
C PRO A 73 -7.28 3.42 6.25
N ALA A 74 -8.55 3.16 6.52
CA ALA A 74 -9.50 2.85 5.45
C ALA A 74 -9.50 3.98 4.41
N ASP A 75 -9.49 3.61 3.13
CA ASP A 75 -9.38 4.55 2.00
C ASP A 75 -8.12 5.45 2.03
N GLY A 76 -7.10 5.11 2.83
CA GLY A 76 -5.97 5.99 3.14
C GLY A 76 -5.23 6.54 1.92
N LEU A 77 -4.94 5.72 0.93
CA LEU A 77 -4.29 6.10 -0.33
C LEU A 77 -5.22 5.94 -1.54
N ASN A 78 -6.51 5.82 -1.28
CA ASN A 78 -7.58 5.83 -2.24
C ASN A 78 -8.40 7.13 -2.08
N ASN A 79 -8.84 7.72 -3.15
CA ASN A 79 -9.92 8.68 -3.11
C ASN A 79 -11.12 8.12 -3.89
N GLN A 80 -12.32 8.54 -3.56
CA GLN A 80 -13.55 8.04 -4.20
C GLN A 80 -13.62 8.24 -5.72
N SER A 81 -12.64 8.95 -6.29
CA SER A 81 -12.52 9.24 -7.73
C SER A 81 -11.47 8.36 -8.41
N GLY A 82 -10.73 7.55 -7.65
CA GLY A 82 -9.62 6.72 -8.11
C GLY A 82 -8.54 6.59 -7.04
N GLY A 83 -7.59 5.70 -7.22
CA GLY A 83 -6.45 5.52 -6.33
C GLY A 83 -5.35 6.56 -6.53
N LEU A 84 -4.28 6.41 -5.79
CA LEU A 84 -3.09 7.24 -5.94
C LEU A 84 -2.26 6.76 -7.14
N GLU A 85 -2.60 7.22 -8.33
CA GLU A 85 -1.98 6.80 -9.59
C GLU A 85 -0.48 7.10 -9.66
N ALA A 86 -0.01 8.12 -8.93
CA ALA A 86 1.42 8.47 -8.89
C ALA A 86 2.31 7.34 -8.36
N LEU A 87 1.77 6.43 -7.54
CA LEU A 87 2.54 5.36 -6.92
C LEU A 87 3.01 4.31 -7.92
N LYS A 88 4.32 4.07 -7.92
CA LYS A 88 4.98 2.91 -8.53
C LYS A 88 5.28 1.84 -7.51
N SER A 89 5.80 2.22 -6.35
CA SER A 89 6.05 1.31 -5.23
C SER A 89 5.71 1.96 -3.90
N ILE A 90 5.40 1.13 -2.90
CA ILE A 90 5.22 1.60 -1.53
C ILE A 90 5.96 0.68 -0.54
N THR A 91 6.70 1.30 0.40
CA THR A 91 7.42 0.61 1.46
C THR A 91 6.91 1.09 2.82
N LEU A 92 6.48 0.16 3.65
CA LEU A 92 5.77 0.36 4.89
C LEU A 92 6.45 -0.42 6.03
N PRO A 93 7.65 0.00 6.50
CA PRO A 93 8.46 -0.80 7.41
C PRO A 93 7.84 -0.96 8.80
N ASP A 94 7.03 -0.01 9.25
CA ASP A 94 6.48 0.03 10.60
C ASP A 94 4.98 -0.25 10.67
N VAL A 95 4.32 -0.35 9.52
CA VAL A 95 2.88 -0.60 9.43
C VAL A 95 2.58 -2.03 9.81
N THR A 96 1.60 -2.20 10.70
CA THR A 96 1.10 -3.49 11.18
C THR A 96 -0.30 -3.82 10.69
N LYS A 97 -1.04 -2.80 10.24
CA LYS A 97 -2.41 -2.96 9.71
C LYS A 97 -2.64 -2.12 8.46
N ILE A 98 -3.30 -2.72 7.47
CA ILE A 98 -3.78 -2.03 6.26
C ILE A 98 -5.31 -2.09 6.26
N GLY A 99 -5.93 -0.92 6.25
CA GLY A 99 -7.36 -0.75 6.34
C GLY A 99 -8.11 -1.10 5.05
N LYS A 100 -9.44 -1.12 5.16
CA LYS A 100 -10.36 -1.41 4.07
C LYS A 100 -10.14 -0.44 2.90
N TYR A 101 -9.99 -1.00 1.69
CA TYR A 101 -9.78 -0.24 0.44
C TYR A 101 -8.59 0.75 0.48
N ALA A 102 -7.62 0.53 1.35
CA ALA A 102 -6.55 1.50 1.61
C ALA A 102 -5.73 1.87 0.37
N LEU A 103 -5.51 0.94 -0.54
CA LEU A 103 -4.78 1.12 -1.80
C LEU A 103 -5.65 0.81 -3.03
N LEU A 104 -6.98 0.87 -2.88
CA LEU A 104 -7.92 0.64 -3.97
C LEU A 104 -7.61 1.57 -5.16
N PHE A 105 -7.65 1.03 -6.39
CA PHE A 105 -7.36 1.74 -7.64
C PHE A 105 -5.96 2.37 -7.74
N CYS A 106 -4.98 1.92 -6.97
CA CYS A 106 -3.58 2.28 -7.23
C CYS A 106 -3.08 1.51 -8.47
N VAL A 107 -3.59 1.88 -9.64
CA VAL A 107 -3.50 1.08 -10.88
C VAL A 107 -2.08 0.85 -11.36
N ASP A 108 -1.17 1.81 -11.15
CA ASP A 108 0.23 1.73 -11.58
C ASP A 108 1.19 1.22 -10.49
N LEU A 109 0.64 0.84 -9.32
CA LEU A 109 1.42 0.26 -8.24
C LEU A 109 1.94 -1.12 -8.63
N GLU A 110 3.26 -1.28 -8.63
CA GLU A 110 3.94 -2.52 -9.02
C GLU A 110 4.41 -3.35 -7.83
N GLU A 111 4.79 -2.70 -6.73
CA GLU A 111 5.40 -3.37 -5.57
C GLU A 111 4.91 -2.79 -4.25
N ILE A 112 4.54 -3.69 -3.33
CA ILE A 112 4.23 -3.38 -1.92
C ILE A 112 5.23 -4.14 -1.04
N CYS A 113 5.94 -3.42 -0.16
CA CYS A 113 6.82 -3.99 0.84
C CYS A 113 6.36 -3.58 2.24
N ALA A 114 5.67 -4.48 2.94
CA ALA A 114 5.08 -4.25 4.25
C ALA A 114 5.39 -5.43 5.21
N PRO A 115 6.67 -5.62 5.59
CA PRO A 115 7.14 -6.85 6.24
C PRO A 115 6.63 -7.07 7.66
N ASN A 116 6.02 -6.07 8.28
CA ASN A 116 5.45 -6.15 9.63
C ASN A 116 3.92 -6.15 9.65
N VAL A 117 3.27 -6.12 8.50
CA VAL A 117 1.82 -6.18 8.44
C VAL A 117 1.32 -7.55 8.87
N SER A 118 0.42 -7.55 9.85
CA SER A 118 -0.25 -8.73 10.39
C SER A 118 -1.76 -8.71 10.21
N ALA A 119 -2.34 -7.55 9.92
CA ALA A 119 -3.77 -7.38 9.67
C ALA A 119 -4.02 -6.65 8.36
N ILE A 120 -4.92 -7.20 7.55
CA ILE A 120 -5.33 -6.61 6.28
C ILE A 120 -6.85 -6.71 6.18
N ASP A 121 -7.49 -5.57 5.93
CA ASP A 121 -8.91 -5.50 5.73
C ASP A 121 -9.30 -5.70 4.25
N GLU A 122 -10.58 -5.91 4.02
CA GLU A 122 -11.24 -6.15 2.75
C GLU A 122 -10.82 -5.15 1.66
N GLY A 123 -10.55 -5.64 0.45
CA GLY A 123 -10.25 -4.84 -0.72
C GLY A 123 -9.02 -3.94 -0.62
N ALA A 124 -8.13 -4.19 0.36
CA ALA A 124 -6.98 -3.30 0.63
C ALA A 124 -6.13 -3.01 -0.59
N PHE A 125 -5.99 -3.97 -1.50
CA PHE A 125 -5.21 -3.88 -2.76
C PHE A 125 -6.08 -4.09 -4.00
N ALA A 126 -7.38 -3.83 -3.90
CA ALA A 126 -8.31 -4.04 -5.00
C ALA A 126 -7.95 -3.13 -6.19
N ASP A 127 -8.11 -3.66 -7.41
CA ASP A 127 -7.85 -2.95 -8.66
C ASP A 127 -6.44 -2.34 -8.82
N CYS A 128 -5.44 -2.90 -8.11
CA CYS A 128 -4.04 -2.61 -8.36
C CYS A 128 -3.54 -3.41 -9.59
N CYS A 129 -3.93 -3.00 -10.79
CA CYS A 129 -3.82 -3.81 -12.01
C CYS A 129 -2.39 -4.17 -12.42
N HIS A 130 -1.39 -3.38 -12.02
CA HIS A 130 0.01 -3.63 -12.33
C HIS A 130 0.79 -4.25 -11.15
N LEU A 131 0.10 -4.59 -10.06
CA LEU A 131 0.73 -5.16 -8.88
C LEU A 131 1.32 -6.53 -9.20
N ARG A 132 2.62 -6.69 -8.96
CA ARG A 132 3.36 -7.92 -9.27
C ARG A 132 4.22 -8.46 -8.14
N LYS A 133 4.46 -7.65 -7.10
CA LYS A 133 5.21 -8.11 -5.92
C LYS A 133 4.60 -7.56 -4.65
N VAL A 134 4.34 -8.45 -3.69
CA VAL A 134 3.80 -8.12 -2.38
C VAL A 134 4.58 -8.87 -1.31
N THR A 135 5.22 -8.12 -0.39
CA THR A 135 5.90 -8.66 0.79
C THR A 135 5.10 -8.27 2.03
N LEU A 136 4.67 -9.25 2.80
CA LEU A 136 3.89 -9.07 4.03
C LEU A 136 4.55 -9.74 5.21
N GLY A 137 4.11 -9.37 6.42
CA GLY A 137 4.49 -10.02 7.65
C GLY A 137 3.72 -11.30 7.92
N GLU A 138 3.72 -11.73 9.19
CA GLU A 138 2.92 -12.87 9.64
C GLU A 138 1.45 -12.43 9.78
N LEU A 139 0.61 -12.80 8.83
CA LEU A 139 -0.80 -12.42 8.81
C LEU A 139 -1.57 -13.22 9.85
N THR A 140 -2.24 -12.52 10.76
CA THR A 140 -3.08 -13.09 11.84
C THR A 140 -4.55 -12.69 11.72
N ASP A 141 -4.83 -11.60 11.01
CA ASP A 141 -6.18 -11.09 10.80
C ASP A 141 -6.33 -10.62 9.35
N VAL A 142 -6.98 -11.43 8.52
CA VAL A 142 -7.27 -11.10 7.12
C VAL A 142 -8.78 -11.07 6.96
N LYS A 143 -9.31 -9.89 6.65
CA LYS A 143 -10.73 -9.69 6.43
C LYS A 143 -11.05 -9.62 4.95
N GLY A 144 -12.17 -10.18 4.58
CA GLY A 144 -12.72 -10.11 3.24
C GLY A 144 -14.09 -10.75 3.19
N ASP A 145 -14.97 -10.21 2.38
CA ASP A 145 -16.23 -10.84 2.05
C ASP A 145 -16.02 -11.82 0.89
N TYR A 146 -15.60 -13.02 1.26
CA TYR A 146 -15.30 -14.07 0.27
C TYR A 146 -16.55 -14.57 -0.46
N GLU A 147 -17.75 -14.37 0.12
CA GLU A 147 -19.02 -14.76 -0.52
C GLU A 147 -19.35 -13.80 -1.68
N HIS A 148 -18.97 -12.52 -1.54
CA HIS A 148 -19.19 -11.50 -2.57
C HIS A 148 -17.92 -11.12 -3.35
N GLY A 149 -16.77 -11.76 -3.03
CA GLY A 149 -15.53 -11.64 -3.77
C GLY A 149 -14.62 -10.48 -3.37
N ASP A 150 -14.89 -9.82 -2.25
CA ASP A 150 -14.07 -8.72 -1.75
C ASP A 150 -12.90 -9.22 -0.88
N GLY A 151 -12.07 -10.08 -1.43
CA GLY A 151 -10.77 -10.40 -0.85
C GLY A 151 -9.83 -9.19 -0.83
N ILE A 152 -8.65 -9.35 -0.25
CA ILE A 152 -7.66 -8.26 -0.17
C ILE A 152 -7.23 -7.68 -1.52
N PHE A 153 -7.34 -8.47 -2.59
CA PHE A 153 -7.03 -8.07 -3.98
C PHE A 153 -8.27 -7.70 -4.82
N GLY A 154 -9.49 -7.72 -4.25
CA GLY A 154 -10.74 -7.41 -4.95
C GLY A 154 -11.26 -8.50 -5.88
N LEU A 155 -12.33 -8.15 -6.63
CA LEU A 155 -13.09 -9.06 -7.47
C LEU A 155 -12.42 -9.42 -8.82
N ASP A 156 -11.81 -8.43 -9.46
CA ASP A 156 -11.34 -8.52 -10.85
C ASP A 156 -9.81 -8.57 -10.97
N SER A 157 -9.18 -9.26 -10.06
CA SER A 157 -7.73 -9.36 -10.12
C SER A 157 -7.28 -10.29 -11.26
N HIS A 158 -7.38 -9.81 -12.48
CA HIS A 158 -6.71 -10.43 -13.63
C HIS A 158 -5.19 -10.56 -13.41
N SER A 159 -4.67 -9.89 -12.40
CA SER A 159 -3.25 -9.84 -12.05
C SER A 159 -2.82 -10.79 -10.93
N ILE A 160 -3.71 -11.42 -10.15
CA ILE A 160 -3.30 -12.29 -9.03
C ILE A 160 -2.45 -13.47 -9.49
N GLU A 161 -2.68 -13.99 -10.67
CA GLU A 161 -1.89 -15.11 -11.20
C GLU A 161 -0.41 -14.77 -11.37
N ASN A 162 -0.08 -13.49 -11.45
CA ASN A 162 1.26 -12.97 -11.71
C ASN A 162 1.87 -12.25 -10.49
N ILE A 163 1.21 -12.27 -9.32
CA ILE A 163 1.76 -11.66 -8.11
C ILE A 163 2.74 -12.62 -7.44
N ASP A 164 3.99 -12.17 -7.28
CA ASP A 164 4.97 -12.80 -6.40
C ASP A 164 4.69 -12.37 -4.96
N LEU A 165 4.09 -13.29 -4.18
CA LEU A 165 3.73 -13.04 -2.79
C LEU A 165 4.79 -13.60 -1.86
N GLU A 166 5.58 -12.72 -1.26
CA GLU A 166 6.54 -13.05 -0.21
C GLU A 166 5.88 -12.94 1.17
N LEU A 167 5.66 -14.08 1.81
CA LEU A 167 5.15 -14.19 3.17
C LEU A 167 6.27 -14.61 4.13
N SER A 168 6.05 -14.39 5.44
CA SER A 168 6.95 -14.92 6.46
C SER A 168 7.07 -16.45 6.38
N GLU A 169 8.19 -17.01 6.86
CA GLU A 169 8.41 -18.47 6.83
C GLU A 169 7.30 -19.28 7.52
N LYS A 170 6.66 -18.71 8.53
CA LYS A 170 5.55 -19.35 9.25
C LYS A 170 4.27 -19.42 8.41
N GLN A 171 4.13 -18.61 7.38
CA GLN A 171 2.92 -18.51 6.57
C GLN A 171 3.05 -19.05 5.14
N ARG A 172 4.11 -19.76 4.84
CA ARG A 172 4.24 -20.52 3.58
C ARG A 172 3.12 -21.55 3.36
N ILE A 173 2.24 -21.70 4.36
CA ILE A 173 1.09 -22.60 4.36
C ILE A 173 -0.22 -21.87 3.99
N MET A 174 -0.18 -20.62 3.58
CA MET A 174 -1.37 -19.99 3.03
C MET A 174 -1.67 -20.57 1.66
N THR A 175 -2.72 -21.34 1.59
CA THR A 175 -3.19 -21.92 0.33
C THR A 175 -3.94 -20.87 -0.48
N LYS A 176 -3.45 -20.67 -1.69
CA LYS A 176 -4.19 -19.97 -2.72
C LYS A 176 -5.36 -20.88 -3.10
N GLN A 177 -6.56 -20.55 -2.69
CA GLN A 177 -7.77 -21.28 -3.06
C GLN A 177 -8.56 -20.48 -4.09
N LEU A 178 -9.00 -21.18 -5.13
CA LEU A 178 -9.96 -20.65 -6.08
C LEU A 178 -11.37 -20.92 -5.51
N ILE A 179 -12.06 -19.86 -5.12
CA ILE A 179 -13.44 -19.92 -4.65
C ILE A 179 -14.29 -19.15 -5.66
N ASP A 180 -15.25 -19.85 -6.31
CA ASP A 180 -16.15 -19.28 -7.33
C ASP A 180 -15.44 -18.50 -8.45
N GLY A 181 -14.31 -19.01 -8.94
CA GLY A 181 -13.52 -18.37 -9.99
C GLY A 181 -12.60 -17.24 -9.48
N ARG A 182 -12.48 -17.06 -8.17
CA ARG A 182 -11.70 -16.01 -7.53
C ARG A 182 -10.62 -16.60 -6.63
N TYR A 183 -9.47 -15.96 -6.58
CA TYR A 183 -8.40 -16.39 -5.69
C TYR A 183 -8.55 -15.73 -4.33
N CYS A 184 -8.74 -16.56 -3.31
CA CYS A 184 -8.73 -16.13 -1.92
C CYS A 184 -7.52 -16.74 -1.21
N TRP A 185 -6.88 -15.96 -0.35
CA TRP A 185 -5.82 -16.45 0.51
C TRP A 185 -6.44 -16.81 1.86
N THR A 186 -6.45 -18.09 2.19
CA THR A 186 -6.91 -18.56 3.50
C THR A 186 -5.73 -19.05 4.31
N PRO A 187 -5.56 -18.61 5.58
CA PRO A 187 -4.66 -19.26 6.51
C PRO A 187 -5.08 -20.72 6.68
N THR A 188 -4.16 -21.64 6.54
CA THR A 188 -4.39 -23.05 6.88
C THR A 188 -3.99 -23.34 8.30
#